data_f273f03a759f157167de6a06ee52593c
#
_entry.id   f273f03a759f157167de6a06ee52593c
#
_cell.length_a   1.000
_cell.length_b   1.000
_cell.length_c   1.000
_cell.angle_alpha   90.00
_cell.angle_beta   90.00
_cell.angle_gamma   90.00
#
_symmetry.space_group_name_H-M   'P 1'
#
loop_
_entity.id
_entity.type
_entity.pdbx_description
1 polymer ?
#
loop_
_entity_poly.entity_id
_entity_poly.type
_entity_poly.pdbx_seq_one_letter_code
_entity_poly.pdbx_strand_id
1 'polypeptide(L)'
;MWKIISQFECEGRSTLSLYRIKQFYRSMVSKINYKDVKFLKIHLKTNELKLFNQLPTYEQKHCINVARDVEITCARKEMQSFNLIKVALLHDIGKIYSSMNPIDKAIMVILHKITNGKVRVYERFKNVNMYYNHGEIGCNLLKQYGYDDRFLFLVKNHHNNSIIDDIELNILKECDDKN
;
A
#
# COMPACT_ATOMS: atom_id res chain seq x y z
N MET A 1 -26.20 6.80 33.27
CA MET A 1 -25.50 7.59 32.22
C MET A 1 -24.16 6.99 31.78
N TRP A 2 -23.35 6.37 32.61
CA TRP A 2 -22.04 5.76 32.26
C TRP A 2 -22.14 4.44 31.45
N LYS A 3 -23.20 3.66 31.56
CA LYS A 3 -23.39 2.40 30.77
C LYS A 3 -23.74 2.63 29.32
N ILE A 4 -24.29 3.78 28.94
CA ILE A 4 -24.64 4.08 27.53
C ILE A 4 -23.42 4.51 26.74
N ILE A 5 -22.43 5.19 27.35
CA ILE A 5 -21.22 5.66 26.69
C ILE A 5 -20.28 4.47 26.32
N SER A 6 -20.21 3.44 27.20
CA SER A 6 -19.39 2.25 26.95
C SER A 6 -19.92 1.38 25.79
N GLN A 7 -21.22 1.42 25.51
CA GLN A 7 -21.87 0.66 24.45
C GLN A 7 -21.62 1.30 23.07
N PHE A 8 -21.61 2.63 23.00
CA PHE A 8 -21.32 3.36 21.75
C PHE A 8 -19.85 3.26 21.31
N GLU A 9 -18.91 3.20 22.25
CA GLU A 9 -17.48 2.99 21.91
C GLU A 9 -17.18 1.58 21.43
N CYS A 10 -17.95 0.57 21.85
CA CYS A 10 -17.78 -0.81 21.40
C CYS A 10 -18.36 -1.04 20.00
N GLU A 11 -19.50 -0.43 19.65
CA GLU A 11 -20.13 -0.51 18.33
C GLU A 11 -19.30 0.20 17.25
N GLY A 12 -18.70 1.35 17.55
CA GLY A 12 -17.85 2.09 16.62
C GLY A 12 -16.58 1.33 16.22
N ARG A 13 -15.95 0.60 17.13
CA ARG A 13 -14.76 -0.22 16.85
C ARG A 13 -15.07 -1.49 16.05
N SER A 14 -16.20 -2.11 16.28
CA SER A 14 -16.61 -3.33 15.55
C SER A 14 -17.03 -3.01 14.11
N THR A 15 -17.71 -1.91 13.87
CA THR A 15 -18.12 -1.46 12.53
C THR A 15 -16.93 -1.03 11.66
N LEU A 16 -15.93 -0.35 12.23
CA LEU A 16 -14.67 -0.02 11.56
C LEU A 16 -13.86 -1.27 11.21
N SER A 17 -13.82 -2.28 12.07
CA SER A 17 -13.14 -3.55 11.81
C SER A 17 -13.83 -4.34 10.68
N LEU A 18 -15.15 -4.45 10.68
CA LEU A 18 -15.95 -5.12 9.64
C LEU A 18 -15.87 -4.37 8.29
N TYR A 19 -15.85 -3.04 8.32
CA TYR A 19 -15.67 -2.22 7.12
C TYR A 19 -14.31 -2.49 6.46
N ARG A 20 -13.22 -2.49 7.23
CA ARG A 20 -11.86 -2.78 6.73
C ARG A 20 -11.72 -4.21 6.19
N ILE A 21 -12.34 -5.20 6.85
CA ILE A 21 -12.38 -6.59 6.36
C ILE A 21 -13.14 -6.64 5.02
N LYS A 22 -14.28 -5.96 4.90
CA LYS A 22 -15.08 -5.91 3.68
C LYS A 22 -14.36 -5.17 2.53
N GLN A 23 -13.64 -4.10 2.86
CA GLN A 23 -12.83 -3.33 1.92
C GLN A 23 -11.66 -4.19 1.40
N PHE A 24 -10.95 -4.87 2.28
CA PHE A 24 -9.90 -5.83 1.96
C PHE A 24 -10.43 -6.96 1.05
N TYR A 25 -11.56 -7.57 1.41
CA TYR A 25 -12.19 -8.61 0.59
C TYR A 25 -12.57 -8.09 -0.81
N ARG A 26 -13.13 -6.88 -0.90
CA ARG A 26 -13.47 -6.26 -2.19
C ARG A 26 -12.23 -6.00 -3.05
N SER A 27 -11.12 -5.56 -2.49
CA SER A 27 -9.87 -5.36 -3.24
C SER A 27 -9.35 -6.69 -3.80
N MET A 28 -9.49 -7.79 -3.07
CA MET A 28 -9.05 -9.12 -3.46
C MET A 28 -9.86 -9.72 -4.63
N VAL A 29 -11.16 -9.42 -4.70
CA VAL A 29 -12.07 -9.94 -5.74
C VAL A 29 -12.10 -9.04 -6.97
N SER A 30 -11.54 -7.83 -6.88
CA SER A 30 -11.59 -6.83 -7.96
C SER A 30 -10.69 -7.22 -9.12
N LYS A 31 -11.27 -7.43 -10.29
CA LYS A 31 -10.53 -7.66 -11.54
C LYS A 31 -10.02 -6.33 -12.11
N ILE A 32 -8.86 -6.38 -12.76
CA ILE A 32 -8.34 -5.25 -13.55
C ILE A 32 -9.26 -5.09 -14.78
N ASN A 33 -9.80 -3.90 -14.97
CA ASN A 33 -10.68 -3.56 -16.07
C ASN A 33 -9.98 -2.68 -17.13
N TYR A 34 -10.67 -2.41 -18.24
CA TYR A 34 -10.15 -1.59 -19.32
C TYR A 34 -9.68 -0.19 -18.88
N LYS A 35 -10.40 0.45 -17.96
CA LYS A 35 -10.03 1.78 -17.43
C LYS A 35 -8.75 1.71 -16.62
N ASP A 36 -8.53 0.61 -15.90
CA ASP A 36 -7.30 0.36 -15.15
C ASP A 36 -6.09 0.21 -16.10
N VAL A 37 -6.26 -0.59 -17.16
CA VAL A 37 -5.21 -0.79 -18.18
C VAL A 37 -4.85 0.54 -18.87
N LYS A 38 -5.85 1.36 -19.20
CA LYS A 38 -5.61 2.68 -19.79
C LYS A 38 -4.85 3.58 -18.81
N PHE A 39 -5.22 3.61 -17.54
CA PHE A 39 -4.56 4.37 -16.50
C PHE A 39 -3.08 3.97 -16.34
N LEU A 40 -2.82 2.66 -16.28
CA LEU A 40 -1.44 2.14 -16.22
C LEU A 40 -0.58 2.59 -17.42
N LYS A 41 -1.14 2.51 -18.65
CA LYS A 41 -0.43 2.90 -19.87
C LYS A 41 -0.12 4.40 -19.96
N ILE A 42 -0.88 5.25 -19.27
CA ILE A 42 -0.61 6.70 -19.18
C ILE A 42 0.58 6.97 -18.27
N HIS A 43 0.68 6.25 -17.15
CA HIS A 43 1.64 6.56 -16.09
C HIS A 43 2.89 5.69 -16.09
N LEU A 44 2.86 4.49 -16.68
CA LEU A 44 3.98 3.55 -16.71
C LEU A 44 4.54 3.37 -18.13
N LYS A 45 5.87 3.41 -18.23
CA LYS A 45 6.59 3.01 -19.46
C LYS A 45 6.47 1.49 -19.67
N THR A 46 6.78 1.01 -20.85
CA THR A 46 6.65 -0.41 -21.22
C THR A 46 7.42 -1.35 -20.29
N ASN A 47 8.63 -0.99 -19.89
CA ASN A 47 9.44 -1.78 -18.95
C ASN A 47 8.88 -1.75 -17.52
N GLU A 48 8.39 -0.60 -17.07
CA GLU A 48 7.73 -0.43 -15.77
C GLU A 48 6.42 -1.23 -15.71
N LEU A 49 5.65 -1.22 -16.79
CA LEU A 49 4.42 -2.00 -16.89
C LEU A 49 4.70 -3.52 -16.86
N LYS A 50 5.77 -3.97 -17.52
CA LYS A 50 6.19 -5.38 -17.43
C LYS A 50 6.57 -5.77 -16.00
N LEU A 51 7.23 -4.88 -15.27
CA LEU A 51 7.56 -5.09 -13.86
C LEU A 51 6.31 -5.10 -13.00
N PHE A 52 5.43 -4.11 -13.15
CA PHE A 52 4.16 -4.01 -12.43
C PHE A 52 3.28 -5.26 -12.59
N ASN A 53 3.22 -5.82 -13.79
CA ASN A 53 2.45 -7.02 -14.09
C ASN A 53 2.98 -8.29 -13.41
N GLN A 54 4.15 -8.26 -12.77
CA GLN A 54 4.64 -9.36 -11.93
C GLN A 54 4.01 -9.37 -10.54
N LEU A 55 3.38 -8.27 -10.12
CA LEU A 55 2.59 -8.26 -8.89
C LEU A 55 1.38 -9.20 -9.00
N PRO A 56 0.96 -9.83 -7.91
CA PRO A 56 -0.35 -10.50 -7.84
C PRO A 56 -1.47 -9.54 -8.22
N THR A 57 -2.51 -10.02 -8.91
CA THR A 57 -3.60 -9.18 -9.43
C THR A 57 -4.27 -8.31 -8.35
N TYR A 58 -4.40 -8.81 -7.13
CA TYR A 58 -4.96 -8.05 -6.01
C TYR A 58 -4.05 -6.90 -5.56
N GLU A 59 -2.71 -7.08 -5.57
CA GLU A 59 -1.76 -6.00 -5.28
C GLU A 59 -1.74 -4.98 -6.43
N GLN A 60 -1.80 -5.43 -7.70
CA GLN A 60 -1.96 -4.53 -8.84
C GLN A 60 -3.19 -3.63 -8.66
N LYS A 61 -4.32 -4.22 -8.29
CA LYS A 61 -5.57 -3.47 -8.10
C LYS A 61 -5.48 -2.50 -6.93
N HIS A 62 -4.85 -2.91 -5.83
CA HIS A 62 -4.55 -2.04 -4.70
C HIS A 62 -3.73 -0.83 -5.13
N CYS A 63 -2.58 -1.03 -5.77
CA CYS A 63 -1.72 0.05 -6.24
C CYS A 63 -2.45 1.02 -7.21
N ILE A 64 -3.31 0.50 -8.09
CA ILE A 64 -4.14 1.33 -8.99
C ILE A 64 -5.11 2.20 -8.19
N ASN A 65 -5.77 1.65 -7.17
CA ASN A 65 -6.70 2.40 -6.34
C ASN A 65 -5.98 3.49 -5.54
N VAL A 66 -4.85 3.15 -4.91
CA VAL A 66 -3.98 4.12 -4.20
C VAL A 66 -3.56 5.26 -5.14
N ALA A 67 -3.10 4.92 -6.35
CA ALA A 67 -2.66 5.92 -7.33
C ALA A 67 -3.78 6.86 -7.79
N ARG A 68 -5.00 6.37 -7.93
CA ARG A 68 -6.18 7.22 -8.23
C ARG A 68 -6.55 8.14 -7.08
N ASP A 69 -6.48 7.64 -5.84
CA ASP A 69 -6.74 8.47 -4.67
C ASP A 69 -5.65 9.54 -4.49
N VAL A 70 -4.39 9.23 -4.82
CA VAL A 70 -3.29 10.19 -4.90
C VAL A 70 -3.59 11.27 -5.96
N GLU A 71 -4.00 10.89 -7.17
CA GLU A 71 -4.37 11.82 -8.24
C GLU A 71 -5.46 12.80 -7.78
N ILE A 72 -6.53 12.28 -7.17
CA ILE A 72 -7.63 13.09 -6.64
C ILE A 72 -7.16 14.01 -5.50
N THR A 73 -6.32 13.50 -4.61
CA THR A 73 -5.83 14.27 -3.45
C THR A 73 -4.89 15.38 -3.88
N CYS A 74 -3.98 15.12 -4.83
CA CYS A 74 -3.11 16.13 -5.40
C CYS A 74 -3.90 17.21 -6.15
N ALA A 75 -4.91 16.83 -6.94
CA ALA A 75 -5.76 17.78 -7.64
C ALA A 75 -6.48 18.74 -6.66
N ARG A 76 -6.98 18.21 -5.53
CA ARG A 76 -7.62 19.05 -4.48
C ARG A 76 -6.65 19.98 -3.77
N LYS A 77 -5.36 19.61 -3.71
CA LYS A 77 -4.29 20.41 -3.09
C LYS A 77 -3.52 21.29 -4.10
N GLU A 78 -3.95 21.31 -5.35
CA GLU A 78 -3.30 22.04 -6.46
C GLU A 78 -1.81 21.69 -6.63
N MET A 79 -1.46 20.43 -6.36
CA MET A 79 -0.10 19.91 -6.45
C MET A 79 0.11 19.15 -7.77
N GLN A 80 1.35 19.22 -8.30
CA GLN A 80 1.74 18.36 -9.41
C GLN A 80 1.80 16.89 -8.93
N SER A 81 1.12 15.99 -9.67
CA SER A 81 0.87 14.63 -9.20
C SER A 81 1.57 13.53 -10.00
N PHE A 82 2.11 13.83 -11.20
CA PHE A 82 2.54 12.78 -12.12
C PHE A 82 3.56 11.79 -11.53
N ASN A 83 4.59 12.32 -10.86
CA ASN A 83 5.60 11.46 -10.20
C ASN A 83 5.02 10.73 -8.99
N LEU A 84 4.19 11.38 -8.18
CA LEU A 84 3.60 10.75 -7.00
C LEU A 84 2.58 9.66 -7.37
N ILE A 85 1.82 9.83 -8.48
CA ILE A 85 0.96 8.77 -9.02
C ILE A 85 1.80 7.56 -9.43
N LYS A 86 2.95 7.77 -10.08
CA LYS A 86 3.85 6.68 -10.45
C LYS A 86 4.46 6.00 -9.21
N VAL A 87 4.85 6.77 -8.18
CA VAL A 87 5.26 6.21 -6.89
C VAL A 87 4.17 5.33 -6.32
N ALA A 88 2.92 5.81 -6.28
CA ALA A 88 1.77 5.07 -5.78
C ALA A 88 1.50 3.77 -6.58
N LEU A 89 1.75 3.76 -7.89
CA LEU A 89 1.67 2.53 -8.68
C LEU A 89 2.77 1.52 -8.33
N LEU A 90 3.94 1.97 -7.91
CA LEU A 90 5.13 1.13 -7.72
C LEU A 90 5.55 0.99 -6.25
N HIS A 91 4.82 1.58 -5.27
CA HIS A 91 5.22 1.57 -3.86
C HIS A 91 5.37 0.16 -3.29
N ASP A 92 4.52 -0.73 -3.74
CA ASP A 92 4.45 -2.13 -3.31
C ASP A 92 5.22 -3.11 -4.22
N ILE A 93 6.02 -2.60 -5.16
CA ILE A 93 6.69 -3.43 -6.17
C ILE A 93 7.62 -4.50 -5.58
N GLY A 94 8.15 -4.28 -4.39
CA GLY A 94 8.94 -5.29 -3.69
C GLY A 94 8.19 -6.58 -3.42
N LYS A 95 6.85 -6.55 -3.42
CA LYS A 95 5.99 -7.72 -3.21
C LYS A 95 5.96 -8.71 -4.39
N ILE A 96 6.60 -8.41 -5.53
CA ILE A 96 6.75 -9.37 -6.63
C ILE A 96 7.46 -10.66 -6.19
N TYR A 97 8.31 -10.57 -5.16
CA TYR A 97 8.98 -11.73 -4.58
C TYR A 97 8.16 -12.42 -3.47
N SER A 98 6.96 -11.89 -3.17
CA SER A 98 6.08 -12.45 -2.15
C SER A 98 5.35 -13.69 -2.67
N SER A 99 5.31 -14.70 -1.83
CA SER A 99 4.40 -15.85 -2.02
C SER A 99 3.17 -15.76 -1.11
N MET A 100 3.00 -14.63 -0.40
CA MET A 100 1.85 -14.45 0.49
C MET A 100 0.57 -14.32 -0.31
N ASN A 101 -0.39 -15.15 0.02
CA ASN A 101 -1.76 -14.94 -0.39
C ASN A 101 -2.44 -13.90 0.53
N PRO A 102 -3.63 -13.42 0.19
CA PRO A 102 -4.33 -12.42 1.00
C PRO A 102 -4.64 -12.87 2.43
N ILE A 103 -4.81 -14.16 2.67
CA ILE A 103 -5.03 -14.74 4.01
C ILE A 103 -3.76 -14.62 4.84
N ASP A 104 -2.60 -14.94 4.25
CA ASP A 104 -1.29 -14.78 4.91
C ASP A 104 -1.04 -13.32 5.29
N LYS A 105 -1.39 -12.38 4.38
CA LYS A 105 -1.30 -10.94 4.66
C LYS A 105 -2.18 -10.55 5.86
N ALA A 106 -3.42 -11.01 5.91
CA ALA A 106 -4.32 -10.76 7.03
C ALA A 106 -3.77 -11.34 8.35
N ILE A 107 -3.22 -12.54 8.32
CA ILE A 107 -2.57 -13.17 9.47
C ILE A 107 -1.39 -12.32 9.94
N MET A 108 -0.55 -11.82 9.03
CA MET A 108 0.59 -10.96 9.37
C MET A 108 0.16 -9.65 10.04
N VAL A 109 -0.90 -9.01 9.54
CA VAL A 109 -1.49 -7.81 10.15
C VAL A 109 -1.97 -8.09 11.58
N ILE A 110 -2.65 -9.22 11.79
CA ILE A 110 -3.12 -9.64 13.12
C ILE A 110 -1.93 -9.91 14.05
N LEU A 111 -0.93 -10.68 13.59
CA LEU A 111 0.26 -10.98 14.37
C LEU A 111 1.04 -9.72 14.74
N HIS A 112 1.23 -8.80 13.78
CA HIS A 112 1.85 -7.50 14.05
C HIS A 112 1.11 -6.76 15.17
N LYS A 113 -0.23 -6.69 15.09
CA LYS A 113 -1.06 -5.98 16.08
C LYS A 113 -1.03 -6.64 17.45
N ILE A 114 -1.19 -7.97 17.55
CA ILE A 114 -1.21 -8.70 18.82
C ILE A 114 0.16 -8.66 19.50
N THR A 115 1.25 -8.71 18.72
CA THR A 115 2.61 -8.72 19.26
C THR A 115 3.21 -7.32 19.42
N ASN A 116 2.44 -6.25 19.12
CA ASN A 116 2.93 -4.86 19.04
C ASN A 116 4.23 -4.79 18.19
N GLY A 117 4.25 -5.46 17.04
CA GLY A 117 5.38 -5.47 16.12
C GLY A 117 6.53 -6.40 16.51
N LYS A 118 6.50 -7.07 17.67
CA LYS A 118 7.58 -7.97 18.12
C LYS A 118 7.79 -9.17 17.19
N VAL A 119 6.80 -9.55 16.37
CA VAL A 119 6.95 -10.59 15.36
C VAL A 119 8.08 -10.27 14.36
N ARG A 120 8.52 -9.02 14.27
CA ARG A 120 9.65 -8.58 13.44
C ARG A 120 10.96 -9.34 13.76
N VAL A 121 11.19 -9.80 14.98
CA VAL A 121 12.37 -10.61 15.34
C VAL A 121 12.49 -11.89 14.52
N TYR A 122 11.40 -12.32 13.88
CA TYR A 122 11.32 -13.49 13.00
C TYR A 122 11.51 -13.14 11.51
N GLU A 123 12.19 -12.04 11.16
CA GLU A 123 12.46 -11.63 9.77
C GLU A 123 13.20 -12.68 8.93
N ARG A 124 13.83 -13.70 9.55
CA ARG A 124 14.39 -14.87 8.86
C ARG A 124 13.34 -15.65 8.05
N PHE A 125 12.06 -15.56 8.43
CA PHE A 125 10.97 -16.17 7.67
C PHE A 125 10.53 -15.24 6.53
N LYS A 126 10.44 -15.80 5.32
CA LYS A 126 10.17 -15.06 4.08
C LYS A 126 8.95 -14.13 4.18
N ASN A 127 7.84 -14.60 4.75
CA ASN A 127 6.61 -13.82 4.86
C ASN A 127 6.77 -12.64 5.85
N VAL A 128 7.47 -12.84 6.97
CA VAL A 128 7.74 -11.78 7.94
C VAL A 128 8.66 -10.74 7.32
N ASN A 129 9.76 -11.17 6.68
CA ASN A 129 10.67 -10.27 5.98
C ASN A 129 9.95 -9.45 4.92
N MET A 130 9.13 -10.09 4.08
CA MET A 130 8.37 -9.42 3.05
C MET A 130 7.39 -8.39 3.63
N TYR A 131 6.70 -8.73 4.72
CA TYR A 131 5.75 -7.82 5.36
C TYR A 131 6.42 -6.52 5.84
N TYR A 132 7.62 -6.62 6.42
CA TYR A 132 8.30 -5.45 6.98
C TYR A 132 9.22 -4.71 6.01
N ASN A 133 9.78 -5.41 5.03
CA ASN A 133 10.90 -4.89 4.23
C ASN A 133 10.56 -4.73 2.73
N HIS A 134 9.30 -4.95 2.30
CA HIS A 134 8.95 -4.83 0.88
C HIS A 134 9.22 -3.42 0.31
N GLY A 135 9.10 -2.36 1.12
CA GLY A 135 9.46 -1.00 0.69
C GLY A 135 10.94 -0.86 0.36
N GLU A 136 11.84 -1.42 1.18
CA GLU A 136 13.27 -1.44 0.92
C GLU A 136 13.64 -2.35 -0.26
N ILE A 137 13.02 -3.52 -0.34
CA ILE A 137 13.17 -4.46 -1.46
C ILE A 137 12.74 -3.78 -2.76
N GLY A 138 11.60 -3.10 -2.78
CA GLY A 138 11.11 -2.34 -3.92
C GLY A 138 12.04 -1.19 -4.32
N CYS A 139 12.53 -0.43 -3.35
CA CYS A 139 13.53 0.62 -3.56
C CYS A 139 14.79 0.06 -4.25
N ASN A 140 15.35 -1.04 -3.75
CA ASN A 140 16.55 -1.65 -4.33
C ASN A 140 16.30 -2.19 -5.75
N LEU A 141 15.11 -2.72 -6.03
CA LEU A 141 14.72 -3.14 -7.36
C LEU A 141 14.62 -1.94 -8.32
N LEU A 142 13.99 -0.85 -7.89
CA LEU A 142 13.76 0.34 -8.71
C LEU A 142 15.02 1.15 -8.98
N LYS A 143 16.07 1.05 -8.15
CA LYS A 143 17.39 1.61 -8.45
C LYS A 143 17.92 1.15 -9.81
N GLN A 144 17.66 -0.10 -10.20
CA GLN A 144 18.08 -0.66 -11.48
C GLN A 144 17.31 -0.07 -12.67
N TYR A 145 16.18 0.59 -12.43
CA TYR A 145 15.36 1.26 -13.45
C TYR A 145 15.70 2.75 -13.61
N GLY A 146 16.69 3.26 -12.87
CA GLY A 146 17.18 4.62 -13.00
C GLY A 146 16.25 5.69 -12.38
N TYR A 147 15.47 5.34 -11.37
CA TYR A 147 14.68 6.29 -10.62
C TYR A 147 15.56 7.16 -9.72
N ASP A 148 15.18 8.43 -9.56
CA ASP A 148 15.87 9.39 -8.71
C ASP A 148 15.71 9.08 -7.21
N ASP A 149 16.56 9.73 -6.40
CA ASP A 149 16.59 9.51 -4.95
C ASP A 149 15.26 9.87 -4.27
N ARG A 150 14.53 10.85 -4.79
CA ARG A 150 13.24 11.27 -4.24
C ARG A 150 12.19 10.18 -4.43
N PHE A 151 12.10 9.63 -5.64
CA PHE A 151 11.22 8.51 -5.95
C PHE A 151 11.51 7.30 -5.06
N LEU A 152 12.78 6.93 -4.96
CA LEU A 152 13.25 5.80 -4.15
C LEU A 152 12.98 6.00 -2.66
N PHE A 153 13.16 7.23 -2.17
CA PHE A 153 12.83 7.61 -0.79
C PHE A 153 11.35 7.39 -0.48
N LEU A 154 10.44 7.82 -1.33
CA LEU A 154 9.00 7.66 -1.14
C LEU A 154 8.60 6.18 -1.13
N VAL A 155 9.11 5.37 -2.08
CA VAL A 155 8.86 3.93 -2.11
C VAL A 155 9.41 3.24 -0.87
N LYS A 156 10.63 3.57 -0.44
CA LYS A 156 11.24 2.94 0.74
C LYS A 156 10.46 3.23 2.02
N ASN A 157 9.95 4.45 2.17
CA ASN A 157 9.44 4.97 3.44
C ASN A 157 7.91 5.01 3.53
N HIS A 158 7.16 4.45 2.58
CA HIS A 158 5.70 4.58 2.57
C HIS A 158 4.99 4.01 3.80
N HIS A 159 5.64 3.14 4.58
CA HIS A 159 5.17 2.66 5.89
C HIS A 159 5.91 3.24 7.09
N ASN A 160 6.84 4.18 6.88
CA ASN A 160 7.62 4.76 7.98
C ASN A 160 6.86 5.91 8.66
N ASN A 161 6.18 5.61 9.76
CA ASN A 161 5.37 6.57 10.53
C ASN A 161 6.20 7.61 11.32
N SER A 162 7.53 7.45 11.39
CA SER A 162 8.39 8.44 12.05
C SER A 162 8.66 9.68 11.20
N ILE A 163 8.40 9.63 9.89
CA ILE A 163 8.54 10.76 8.97
C ILE A 163 7.17 11.40 8.83
N ILE A 164 7.00 12.60 9.40
CA ILE A 164 5.70 13.30 9.45
C ILE A 164 5.70 14.62 8.66
N ASP A 165 6.87 15.19 8.36
CA ASP A 165 6.99 16.52 7.74
C ASP A 165 7.09 16.47 6.20
N ASP A 166 6.83 15.31 5.59
CA ASP A 166 6.90 15.11 4.15
C ASP A 166 5.52 15.03 3.52
N ILE A 167 5.13 16.06 2.79
CA ILE A 167 3.78 16.20 2.22
C ILE A 167 3.45 15.05 1.25
N GLU A 168 4.36 14.72 0.31
CA GLU A 168 4.10 13.68 -0.69
C GLU A 168 4.03 12.30 -0.04
N LEU A 169 4.93 12.04 0.93
CA LEU A 169 4.92 10.79 1.69
C LEU A 169 3.64 10.65 2.52
N ASN A 170 3.17 11.72 3.13
CA ASN A 170 1.92 11.71 3.90
C ASN A 170 0.71 11.47 3.02
N ILE A 171 0.65 12.10 1.82
CA ILE A 171 -0.42 11.82 0.84
C ILE A 171 -0.40 10.34 0.43
N LEU A 172 0.79 9.79 0.14
CA LEU A 172 0.93 8.39 -0.23
C LEU A 172 0.42 7.46 0.89
N LYS A 173 0.85 7.68 2.14
CA LYS A 173 0.42 6.90 3.31
C LYS A 173 -1.09 6.98 3.53
N GLU A 174 -1.66 8.19 3.50
CA GLU A 174 -3.11 8.38 3.69
C GLU A 174 -3.93 7.65 2.62
N CYS A 175 -3.45 7.65 1.37
CA CYS A 175 -4.13 6.94 0.27
C CYS A 175 -3.94 5.43 0.36
N ASP A 176 -2.78 4.95 0.81
CA ASP A 176 -2.50 3.53 1.03
C ASP A 176 -3.35 2.97 2.20
N ASP A 177 -3.35 3.64 3.34
CA ASP A 177 -4.13 3.25 4.52
C ASP A 177 -5.65 3.19 4.26
N LYS A 178 -6.14 3.96 3.29
CA LYS A 178 -7.55 4.02 2.91
C LYS A 178 -7.96 2.85 2.01
N ASN A 179 -7.04 2.23 1.27
CA ASN A 179 -7.26 1.17 0.29
C ASN A 179 -6.83 -0.21 0.78
#